data_69cef75d5fdaecf457a5a3963e76b3fd
#
_entry.id   69cef75d5fdaecf457a5a3963e76b3fd
#
_cell.length_a   1.000
_cell.length_b   1.000
_cell.length_c   1.000
_cell.angle_alpha   90.00
_cell.angle_beta   90.00
_cell.angle_gamma   90.00
#
_symmetry.space_group_name_H-M   'P 1'
#
loop_
_entity.id
_entity.type
_entity.pdbx_description
1 polymer ?
#
loop_
_entity_poly.entity_id
_entity_poly.type
_entity_poly.pdbx_seq_one_letter_code
_entity_poly.pdbx_strand_id
1 'polypeptide(L)'
;MTTKSWLKGNLHTHTTNSDGDESPEHVAGWYHEQGYDWLCLSDHNHLTILEGTNAEKARWPLLVTGEEVTSRNSAGPVHVNGYGVTEVVEASDSTDIVTAMRENVERIVAAGGMASINHPNF
;
A
#
# COMPACT_ATOMS: atom_id res chain seq x y z
N MET A 1 9.98 24.87 -22.53
CA MET A 1 10.10 24.75 -21.07
C MET A 1 9.00 23.83 -20.58
N THR A 2 9.35 22.69 -20.03
CA THR A 2 8.39 21.85 -19.33
C THR A 2 8.09 22.48 -17.97
N THR A 3 6.90 23.03 -17.79
CA THR A 3 6.43 23.45 -16.47
C THR A 3 6.33 22.21 -15.61
N LYS A 4 7.11 22.12 -14.53
CA LYS A 4 6.91 21.08 -13.51
C LYS A 4 5.54 21.29 -12.87
N SER A 5 4.59 20.42 -13.17
CA SER A 5 3.32 20.38 -12.45
C SER A 5 3.47 19.47 -11.23
N TRP A 6 2.81 19.85 -10.14
CA TRP A 6 2.66 18.97 -8.99
C TRP A 6 1.69 17.84 -9.33
N LEU A 7 2.03 16.62 -8.94
CA LEU A 7 1.16 15.46 -9.07
C LEU A 7 0.49 15.18 -7.72
N LYS A 8 -0.81 14.88 -7.77
CA LYS A 8 -1.63 14.56 -6.61
C LYS A 8 -1.70 13.04 -6.46
N GLY A 9 -1.33 12.51 -5.30
CA GLY A 9 -1.37 11.08 -5.06
C GLY A 9 -1.66 10.70 -3.62
N ASN A 10 -1.97 9.41 -3.40
CA ASN A 10 -2.15 8.82 -2.08
C ASN A 10 -1.40 7.48 -1.99
N LEU A 11 -0.64 7.31 -0.91
CA LEU A 11 0.20 6.12 -0.65
C LEU A 11 -0.41 5.13 0.33
N HIS A 12 -1.56 5.44 0.93
CA HIS A 12 -2.13 4.59 1.98
C HIS A 12 -3.65 4.52 1.84
N THR A 13 -4.14 3.40 1.35
CA THR A 13 -5.56 3.20 1.05
C THR A 13 -5.91 1.72 1.17
N HIS A 14 -7.03 1.42 1.80
CA HIS A 14 -7.56 0.07 1.98
C HIS A 14 -8.80 -0.18 1.14
N THR A 15 -9.02 -1.44 0.80
CA THR A 15 -10.16 -1.93 0.06
C THR A 15 -10.80 -3.11 0.80
N THR A 16 -11.86 -3.68 0.23
CA THR A 16 -12.47 -4.92 0.77
C THR A 16 -11.54 -6.15 0.71
N ASN A 17 -10.35 -6.03 0.11
CA ASN A 17 -9.32 -7.08 0.19
C ASN A 17 -8.67 -7.15 1.58
N SER A 18 -8.83 -6.13 2.40
CA SER A 18 -8.48 -6.15 3.83
C SER A 18 -9.62 -5.62 4.70
N ASP A 19 -9.56 -4.39 5.15
CA ASP A 19 -10.51 -3.79 6.08
C ASP A 19 -11.17 -2.50 5.59
N GLY A 20 -11.03 -2.19 4.31
CA GLY A 20 -11.75 -1.10 3.66
C GLY A 20 -13.21 -1.46 3.36
N ASP A 21 -14.03 -0.45 3.13
CA ASP A 21 -15.47 -0.60 2.95
C ASP A 21 -15.89 -0.85 1.50
N GLU A 22 -15.01 -0.57 0.53
CA GLU A 22 -15.34 -0.60 -0.90
C GLU A 22 -14.37 -1.46 -1.72
N SER A 23 -14.83 -1.92 -2.88
CA SER A 23 -14.00 -2.74 -3.78
C SER A 23 -12.80 -1.97 -4.32
N PRO A 24 -11.70 -2.67 -4.70
CA PRO A 24 -10.53 -2.02 -5.30
C PRO A 24 -10.87 -1.14 -6.50
N GLU A 25 -11.77 -1.60 -7.36
CA GLU A 25 -12.22 -0.87 -8.55
C GLU A 25 -12.98 0.41 -8.17
N HIS A 26 -13.84 0.33 -7.15
CA HIS A 26 -14.59 1.50 -6.68
C HIS A 26 -13.66 2.53 -6.06
N VAL A 27 -12.74 2.09 -5.19
CA VAL A 27 -11.75 2.97 -4.55
C VAL A 27 -10.89 3.66 -5.60
N ALA A 28 -10.29 2.90 -6.53
CA ALA A 28 -9.45 3.48 -7.58
C ALA A 28 -10.22 4.44 -8.50
N GLY A 29 -11.46 4.09 -8.86
CA GLY A 29 -12.36 4.95 -9.65
C GLY A 29 -12.68 6.26 -8.95
N TRP A 30 -12.97 6.22 -7.66
CA TRP A 30 -13.23 7.41 -6.85
C TRP A 30 -12.01 8.35 -6.81
N TYR A 31 -10.80 7.80 -6.58
CA TYR A 31 -9.57 8.61 -6.60
C TYR A 31 -9.33 9.24 -7.97
N HIS A 32 -9.61 8.51 -9.06
CA HIS A 32 -9.53 9.06 -10.42
C HIS A 32 -10.50 10.23 -10.62
N GLU A 33 -11.75 10.09 -10.21
CA GLU A 33 -12.77 11.15 -10.30
C GLU A 33 -12.41 12.38 -9.46
N GLN A 34 -11.68 12.20 -8.35
CA GLN A 34 -11.18 13.28 -7.51
C GLN A 34 -9.87 13.92 -8.04
N GLY A 35 -9.42 13.53 -9.23
CA GLY A 35 -8.26 14.11 -9.90
C GLY A 35 -6.91 13.70 -9.31
N TYR A 36 -6.82 12.49 -8.74
CA TYR A 36 -5.54 11.93 -8.33
C TYR A 36 -4.78 11.39 -9.54
N ASP A 37 -3.48 11.67 -9.60
CA ASP A 37 -2.59 11.23 -10.67
C ASP A 37 -2.05 9.82 -10.42
N TRP A 38 -1.87 9.45 -9.14
CA TRP A 38 -1.37 8.14 -8.74
C TRP A 38 -1.94 7.69 -7.40
N LEU A 39 -1.96 6.37 -7.17
CA LEU A 39 -2.55 5.73 -6.00
C LEU A 39 -1.82 4.44 -5.66
N CYS A 40 -1.63 4.15 -4.36
CA CYS A 40 -1.28 2.85 -3.86
C CYS A 40 -2.46 2.24 -3.08
N LEU A 41 -2.95 1.08 -3.53
CA LEU A 41 -3.85 0.25 -2.75
C LEU A 41 -2.99 -0.60 -1.82
N SER A 42 -2.96 -0.24 -0.54
CA SER A 42 -2.05 -0.81 0.46
C SER A 42 -2.80 -1.67 1.48
N ASP A 43 -3.54 -2.66 0.99
CA ASP A 43 -4.29 -3.57 1.84
C ASP A 43 -3.38 -4.34 2.82
N HIS A 44 -3.90 -4.70 4.00
CA HIS A 44 -3.16 -5.43 5.02
C HIS A 44 -2.77 -6.83 4.53
N ASN A 45 -1.46 -7.12 4.52
CA ASN A 45 -0.90 -8.43 4.17
C ASN A 45 -1.49 -9.00 2.86
N HIS A 46 -1.81 -8.12 1.93
CA HIS A 46 -2.42 -8.46 0.66
C HIS A 46 -1.94 -7.50 -0.43
N LEU A 47 -1.47 -8.06 -1.54
CA LEU A 47 -1.08 -7.27 -2.70
C LEU A 47 -2.29 -7.12 -3.63
N THR A 48 -2.95 -5.96 -3.57
CA THR A 48 -4.10 -5.66 -4.42
C THR A 48 -3.63 -5.16 -5.78
N ILE A 49 -3.93 -5.95 -6.82
CA ILE A 49 -3.61 -5.62 -8.22
C ILE A 49 -4.91 -5.51 -9.00
N LEU A 50 -5.11 -4.36 -9.64
CA LEU A 50 -6.19 -4.19 -10.60
C LEU A 50 -5.69 -4.53 -11.99
N GLU A 51 -6.31 -5.53 -12.58
CA GLU A 51 -6.13 -5.91 -13.97
C GLU A 51 -7.19 -5.21 -14.83
N GLY A 52 -6.85 -4.92 -16.07
CA GLY A 52 -7.82 -4.33 -16.99
C GLY A 52 -7.24 -4.08 -18.36
N THR A 53 -8.12 -3.90 -19.34
CA THR A 53 -7.74 -3.42 -20.67
C THR A 53 -7.22 -1.98 -20.62
N ASN A 54 -6.54 -1.53 -21.67
CA ASN A 54 -6.07 -0.14 -21.74
C ASN A 54 -7.22 0.88 -21.59
N ALA A 55 -8.44 0.52 -22.02
CA ALA A 55 -9.63 1.36 -21.87
C ALA A 55 -10.12 1.41 -20.41
N GLU A 56 -9.97 0.31 -19.66
CA GLU A 56 -10.35 0.25 -18.23
C GLU A 56 -9.29 0.90 -17.34
N LYS A 57 -8.02 0.78 -17.69
CA LYS A 57 -6.92 1.47 -17.00
C LYS A 57 -7.01 3.00 -17.04
N ALA A 58 -7.74 3.55 -18.04
CA ALA A 58 -8.03 5.00 -18.09
C ALA A 58 -9.03 5.45 -17.01
N ARG A 59 -9.63 4.53 -16.25
CA ARG A 59 -10.60 4.83 -15.18
C ARG A 59 -9.99 5.03 -13.81
N TRP A 60 -8.70 4.75 -13.65
CA TRP A 60 -7.98 4.94 -12.39
C TRP A 60 -6.66 5.65 -12.56
N PRO A 61 -6.12 6.19 -11.45
CA PRO A 61 -4.81 6.80 -11.45
C PRO A 61 -3.71 5.80 -11.82
N LEU A 62 -2.48 6.27 -12.01
CA LEU A 62 -1.33 5.38 -12.03
C LEU A 62 -1.28 4.60 -10.72
N LEU A 63 -1.35 3.27 -10.80
CA LEU A 63 -1.30 2.42 -9.61
C LEU A 63 0.15 2.05 -9.28
N VAL A 64 0.57 2.43 -8.07
CA VAL A 64 1.82 1.97 -7.46
C VAL A 64 1.50 0.71 -6.67
N THR A 65 2.20 -0.39 -6.94
CA THR A 65 2.01 -1.62 -6.17
C THR A 65 2.46 -1.44 -4.74
N GLY A 66 1.75 -2.04 -3.80
CA GLY A 66 2.13 -2.00 -2.39
C GLY A 66 1.17 -2.73 -1.48
N GLU A 67 1.60 -2.91 -0.25
CA GLU A 67 0.79 -3.50 0.81
C GLU A 67 1.15 -2.86 2.15
N GLU A 68 0.27 -2.97 3.12
CA GLU A 68 0.57 -2.68 4.52
C GLU A 68 0.94 -3.97 5.25
N VAL A 69 2.25 -4.22 5.37
CA VAL A 69 2.78 -5.37 6.10
C VAL A 69 2.44 -5.21 7.57
N THR A 70 1.55 -6.07 8.08
CA THR A 70 0.96 -5.95 9.40
C THR A 70 1.29 -7.14 10.26
N SER A 71 2.13 -6.93 11.27
CA SER A 71 2.38 -7.89 12.35
C SER A 71 1.40 -7.68 13.48
N ARG A 72 0.86 -8.77 14.01
CA ARG A 72 -0.04 -8.76 15.18
C ARG A 72 0.66 -9.45 16.34
N ASN A 73 0.92 -8.71 17.39
CA ASN A 73 1.50 -9.26 18.60
C ASN A 73 0.74 -8.76 19.85
N SER A 74 1.06 -9.32 21.01
CA SER A 74 0.38 -8.99 22.27
C SER A 74 0.59 -7.57 22.76
N ALA A 75 1.64 -6.90 22.30
CA ALA A 75 1.97 -5.53 22.70
C ALA A 75 1.33 -4.48 21.79
N GLY A 76 0.75 -4.90 20.66
CA GLY A 76 0.08 -4.05 19.68
C GLY A 76 0.46 -4.37 18.24
N PRO A 77 -0.31 -3.87 17.26
CA PRO A 77 0.00 -4.08 15.87
C PRO A 77 1.20 -3.25 15.41
N VAL A 78 1.95 -3.78 14.44
CA VAL A 78 3.03 -3.06 13.75
C VAL A 78 2.68 -2.98 12.28
N HIS A 79 2.62 -1.77 11.75
CA HIS A 79 2.21 -1.48 10.38
C HIS A 79 3.37 -0.83 9.61
N VAL A 80 3.78 -1.43 8.51
CA VAL A 80 4.81 -0.90 7.62
C VAL A 80 4.34 -1.03 6.18
N ASN A 81 4.17 0.09 5.49
CA ASN A 81 3.87 0.05 4.06
C ASN A 81 5.10 -0.33 3.25
N GLY A 82 4.91 -1.26 2.32
CA GLY A 82 5.87 -1.61 1.29
C GLY A 82 5.39 -1.11 -0.07
N TYR A 83 6.16 -0.23 -0.71
CA TYR A 83 5.84 0.30 -2.03
C TYR A 83 6.74 -0.30 -3.10
N GLY A 84 6.18 -0.61 -4.26
CA GLY A 84 6.91 -1.18 -5.38
C GLY A 84 7.21 -2.67 -5.21
N VAL A 85 6.61 -3.34 -4.23
CA VAL A 85 6.68 -4.79 -4.09
C VAL A 85 5.81 -5.48 -5.14
N THR A 86 6.25 -6.63 -5.63
CA THR A 86 5.55 -7.40 -6.68
C THR A 86 5.01 -8.74 -6.18
N GLU A 87 5.32 -9.08 -4.93
CA GLU A 87 4.84 -10.26 -4.23
C GLU A 87 4.48 -9.86 -2.80
N VAL A 88 3.58 -10.63 -2.17
CA VAL A 88 3.22 -10.42 -0.77
C VAL A 88 4.45 -10.60 0.12
N VAL A 89 4.72 -9.65 0.98
CA VAL A 89 5.79 -9.69 1.95
C VAL A 89 5.25 -10.27 3.27
N GLU A 90 5.74 -11.43 3.65
CA GLU A 90 5.34 -12.07 4.91
C GLU A 90 5.67 -11.19 6.12
N ALA A 91 4.65 -10.90 6.93
CA ALA A 91 4.82 -10.13 8.16
C ALA A 91 5.64 -10.91 9.21
N SER A 92 6.39 -10.19 10.03
CA SER A 92 7.09 -10.76 11.18
C SER A 92 6.11 -11.32 12.22
N ASP A 93 6.43 -12.46 12.80
CA ASP A 93 5.72 -13.08 13.92
C ASP A 93 6.36 -12.77 15.29
N SER A 94 7.36 -11.88 15.32
CA SER A 94 8.02 -11.46 16.55
C SER A 94 7.03 -10.85 17.54
N THR A 95 7.16 -11.24 18.80
CA THR A 95 6.37 -10.67 19.90
C THR A 95 6.92 -9.32 20.39
N ASP A 96 8.15 -8.97 19.98
CA ASP A 96 8.76 -7.68 20.27
C ASP A 96 8.47 -6.68 19.15
N ILE A 97 7.85 -5.55 19.49
CA ILE A 97 7.42 -4.52 18.54
C ILE A 97 8.60 -3.98 17.70
N VAL A 98 9.72 -3.70 18.35
CA VAL A 98 10.89 -3.13 17.65
C VAL A 98 11.48 -4.14 16.68
N THR A 99 11.56 -5.40 17.10
CA THR A 99 12.01 -6.50 16.23
C THR A 99 11.06 -6.72 15.05
N ALA A 100 9.75 -6.77 15.31
CA ALA A 100 8.75 -6.93 14.25
C ALA A 100 8.83 -5.78 13.22
N MET A 101 8.96 -4.54 13.69
CA MET A 101 9.09 -3.38 12.82
C MET A 101 10.36 -3.46 11.96
N ARG A 102 11.50 -3.78 12.56
CA ARG A 102 12.76 -3.94 11.83
C ARG A 102 12.68 -5.05 10.79
N GLU A 103 12.17 -6.22 11.16
CA GLU A 103 12.06 -7.35 10.25
C GLU A 103 11.11 -7.06 9.09
N ASN A 104 9.98 -6.37 9.32
CA ASN A 104 9.07 -5.97 8.25
C ASN A 104 9.76 -5.00 7.28
N VAL A 105 10.50 -4.02 7.77
CA VAL A 105 11.29 -3.11 6.93
C VAL A 105 12.33 -3.88 6.12
N GLU A 106 13.11 -4.76 6.76
CA GLU A 106 14.14 -5.57 6.10
C GLU A 106 13.55 -6.48 5.00
N ARG A 107 12.41 -7.11 5.26
CA ARG A 107 11.69 -7.98 4.29
C ARG A 107 11.17 -7.19 3.09
N ILE A 108 10.58 -6.00 3.31
CA ILE A 108 10.14 -5.11 2.24
C ILE A 108 11.33 -4.68 1.36
N VAL A 109 12.43 -4.28 1.97
CA VAL A 109 13.64 -3.87 1.24
C VAL A 109 14.24 -5.06 0.48
N ALA A 110 14.28 -6.24 1.08
CA ALA A 110 14.75 -7.46 0.42
C ALA A 110 13.88 -7.86 -0.78
N ALA A 111 12.58 -7.55 -0.73
CA ALA A 111 11.65 -7.73 -1.86
C ALA A 111 11.77 -6.63 -2.94
N GLY A 112 12.72 -5.71 -2.81
CA GLY A 112 12.96 -4.63 -3.75
C GLY A 112 12.05 -3.40 -3.56
N GLY A 113 11.27 -3.37 -2.48
CA GLY A 113 10.35 -2.28 -2.16
C GLY A 113 10.99 -1.16 -1.34
N MET A 114 10.23 -0.09 -1.19
CA MET A 114 10.51 1.01 -0.27
C MET A 114 9.60 0.89 0.95
N ALA A 115 10.17 0.94 2.15
CA ALA A 115 9.41 0.82 3.40
C ALA A 115 9.06 2.19 4.00
N SER A 116 7.83 2.30 4.52
CA SER A 116 7.37 3.44 5.31
C SER A 116 6.69 2.97 6.58
N ILE A 117 7.19 3.40 7.74
CA ILE A 117 6.58 3.11 9.04
C ILE A 117 5.31 3.96 9.16
N ASN A 118 4.17 3.29 9.38
CA ASN A 118 2.88 3.96 9.49
C ASN A 118 2.55 4.33 10.94
N HIS A 119 1.89 5.48 11.11
CA HIS A 119 1.29 5.96 12.36
C HIS A 119 1.96 5.41 13.64
N PRO A 120 3.27 5.65 13.87
CA PRO A 120 4.03 5.01 14.94
C PRO A 120 3.61 5.42 16.36
N ASN A 121 2.72 6.39 16.46
CA ASN A 121 2.12 6.88 17.71
C ASN A 121 0.67 6.41 17.91
N PHE A 122 0.26 5.45 17.14
CA PHE A 122 -1.07 4.84 17.22
C PHE A 122 -1.21 3.92 18.43
#